data_23d83735a575d5b57d1931aa07951dea
#
_entry.id   23d83735a575d5b57d1931aa07951dea
#
_cell.length_a   1.000
_cell.length_b   1.000
_cell.length_c   1.000
_cell.angle_alpha   90.00
_cell.angle_beta   90.00
_cell.angle_gamma   90.00
#
_symmetry.space_group_name_H-M   'P 1'
#
loop_
_entity.id
_entity.type
_entity.pdbx_description
1 polymer ?
#
loop_
_entity_poly.entity_id
_entity_poly.type
_entity_poly.pdbx_seq_one_letter_code
_entity_poly.pdbx_strand_id
1 'polypeptide(L)'
;MRLKDYDDDDGKRVWLSDEELKQLIEQAETPHQRLAFLLAGRVGLRRSEIIEVTPQDLVSGPTGEHIRVWESYAKRDKYREPPVPKEVVTIAETLAYQQDDDEPLLDVAGSTVYRWVKRAAAQLEEETGDEGWQYLDVHDLRRTWGTYLLEQGVIPSVVMAFGGWEDWETFRKHYLGEFSPEAIRRERGKVDFLEGGDESADVVHPGTMEQSTSRDLAN
;
A
#
# COMPACT_ATOMS: atom_id res chain seq x y z
N MET A 1 6.96 -1.42 -9.39
CA MET A 1 6.72 -2.03 -8.05
C MET A 1 8.00 -2.14 -7.25
N ARG A 2 7.91 -2.38 -5.92
CA ARG A 2 9.06 -2.65 -5.06
C ARG A 2 9.08 -4.14 -4.73
N LEU A 3 10.25 -4.75 -4.77
CA LEU A 3 10.47 -6.16 -4.50
C LEU A 3 11.52 -6.33 -3.40
N LYS A 4 11.32 -7.30 -2.53
CA LYS A 4 12.28 -7.70 -1.51
C LYS A 4 12.26 -9.20 -1.33
N ASP A 5 13.42 -9.82 -1.37
CA ASP A 5 13.54 -11.25 -1.14
C ASP A 5 13.02 -11.63 0.25
N TYR A 6 12.46 -12.82 0.39
CA TYR A 6 12.24 -13.41 1.70
C TYR A 6 13.58 -13.85 2.29
N ASP A 7 13.69 -13.77 3.62
CA ASP A 7 14.95 -14.12 4.31
C ASP A 7 15.20 -15.64 4.26
N ASP A 8 14.13 -16.45 4.12
CA ASP A 8 14.16 -17.91 4.30
C ASP A 8 13.47 -18.68 3.15
N ASP A 9 13.14 -18.03 2.01
CA ASP A 9 12.36 -18.63 0.91
C ASP A 9 12.76 -18.00 -0.44
N ASP A 10 12.62 -18.75 -1.53
CA ASP A 10 12.95 -18.30 -2.91
C ASP A 10 11.93 -17.28 -3.48
N GLY A 11 10.95 -16.85 -2.68
CA GLY A 11 9.93 -15.89 -3.08
C GLY A 11 10.33 -14.43 -2.84
N LYS A 12 9.49 -13.52 -3.35
CA LYS A 12 9.63 -12.07 -3.13
C LYS A 12 8.38 -11.49 -2.49
N ARG A 13 8.57 -10.54 -1.58
CA ARG A 13 7.51 -9.64 -1.11
C ARG A 13 7.33 -8.55 -2.15
N VAL A 14 6.08 -8.23 -2.45
CA VAL A 14 5.74 -7.22 -3.45
C VAL A 14 5.00 -6.06 -2.78
N TRP A 15 5.37 -4.84 -3.18
CA TRP A 15 4.60 -3.62 -2.89
C TRP A 15 4.31 -2.91 -4.20
N LEU A 16 3.04 -2.74 -4.49
CA LEU A 16 2.59 -1.98 -5.66
C LEU A 16 2.59 -0.48 -5.34
N SER A 17 2.87 0.35 -6.33
CA SER A 17 2.49 1.76 -6.31
C SER A 17 0.97 1.89 -6.42
N ASP A 18 0.43 3.10 -6.19
CA ASP A 18 -1.00 3.36 -6.37
C ASP A 18 -1.45 3.10 -7.81
N GLU A 19 -0.61 3.45 -8.77
CA GLU A 19 -0.87 3.26 -10.20
C GLU A 19 -0.88 1.78 -10.59
N GLU A 20 0.08 1.00 -10.13
CA GLU A 20 0.12 -0.45 -10.37
C GLU A 20 -1.05 -1.16 -9.71
N LEU A 21 -1.48 -0.73 -8.51
CA LEU A 21 -2.68 -1.28 -7.89
C LEU A 21 -3.94 -0.97 -8.70
N LYS A 22 -4.05 0.24 -9.28
CA LYS A 22 -5.15 0.58 -10.19
C LYS A 22 -5.14 -0.31 -11.44
N GLN A 23 -3.97 -0.47 -12.08
CA GLN A 23 -3.83 -1.36 -13.22
C GLN A 23 -4.31 -2.78 -12.88
N LEU A 24 -3.92 -3.33 -11.72
CA LEU A 24 -4.38 -4.64 -11.28
C LEU A 24 -5.91 -4.69 -11.11
N ILE A 25 -6.51 -3.67 -10.51
CA ILE A 25 -7.97 -3.59 -10.31
C ILE A 25 -8.69 -3.49 -11.67
N GLU A 26 -8.10 -2.83 -12.66
CA GLU A 26 -8.64 -2.70 -14.02
C GLU A 26 -8.62 -4.01 -14.81
N GLN A 27 -7.74 -4.96 -14.47
CA GLN A 27 -7.73 -6.32 -15.04
C GLN A 27 -8.92 -7.19 -14.57
N ALA A 28 -9.75 -6.70 -13.67
CA ALA A 28 -10.91 -7.45 -13.20
C ALA A 28 -11.97 -7.62 -14.32
N GLU A 29 -12.25 -8.84 -14.70
CA GLU A 29 -13.21 -9.20 -15.77
C GLU A 29 -14.66 -9.18 -15.28
N THR A 30 -14.89 -9.23 -13.96
CA THR A 30 -16.22 -9.27 -13.34
C THR A 30 -16.30 -8.37 -12.12
N PRO A 31 -17.51 -7.91 -11.72
CA PRO A 31 -17.68 -7.16 -10.47
C PRO A 31 -17.18 -7.92 -9.23
N HIS A 32 -17.32 -9.24 -9.19
CA HIS A 32 -16.81 -10.07 -8.09
C HIS A 32 -15.27 -10.03 -7.99
N GLN A 33 -14.57 -10.14 -9.13
CA GLN A 33 -13.10 -10.01 -9.15
C GLN A 33 -12.69 -8.61 -8.73
N ARG A 34 -13.36 -7.57 -9.24
CA ARG A 34 -13.09 -6.18 -8.90
C ARG A 34 -13.28 -5.93 -7.40
N LEU A 35 -14.37 -6.44 -6.81
CA LEU A 35 -14.60 -6.35 -5.38
C LEU A 35 -13.50 -7.06 -4.59
N ALA A 36 -13.09 -8.26 -4.98
CA ALA A 36 -12.03 -9.00 -4.31
C ALA A 36 -10.69 -8.22 -4.31
N PHE A 37 -10.32 -7.63 -5.44
CA PHE A 37 -9.09 -6.85 -5.55
C PHE A 37 -9.14 -5.56 -4.71
N LEU A 38 -10.28 -4.88 -4.70
CA LEU A 38 -10.51 -3.71 -3.86
C LEU A 38 -10.47 -4.04 -2.36
N LEU A 39 -11.13 -5.12 -1.94
CA LEU A 39 -11.12 -5.57 -0.55
C LEU A 39 -9.71 -5.93 -0.08
N ALA A 40 -8.90 -6.55 -0.94
CA ALA A 40 -7.51 -6.85 -0.64
C ALA A 40 -6.62 -5.60 -0.62
N GLY A 41 -6.68 -4.78 -1.68
CA GLY A 41 -5.73 -3.71 -1.96
C GLY A 41 -6.12 -2.32 -1.46
N ARG A 42 -7.43 -2.05 -1.22
CA ARG A 42 -7.93 -0.76 -0.74
C ARG A 42 -8.55 -0.80 0.66
N VAL A 43 -8.89 -2.00 1.15
CA VAL A 43 -9.42 -2.20 2.50
C VAL A 43 -8.47 -3.02 3.37
N GLY A 44 -7.57 -3.76 2.73
CA GLY A 44 -6.54 -4.54 3.41
C GLY A 44 -7.06 -5.81 4.08
N LEU A 45 -8.14 -6.41 3.57
CA LEU A 45 -8.65 -7.68 4.09
C LEU A 45 -7.72 -8.85 3.75
N ARG A 46 -7.69 -9.86 4.62
CA ARG A 46 -7.04 -11.13 4.33
C ARG A 46 -7.87 -11.95 3.34
N ARG A 47 -7.23 -12.84 2.61
CA ARG A 47 -7.90 -13.72 1.66
C ARG A 47 -9.07 -14.51 2.29
N SER A 48 -8.91 -14.99 3.51
CA SER A 48 -9.98 -15.66 4.24
C SER A 48 -11.12 -14.75 4.67
N GLU A 49 -10.85 -13.47 4.89
CA GLU A 49 -11.84 -12.48 5.28
C GLU A 49 -12.67 -12.00 4.07
N ILE A 50 -12.02 -11.86 2.92
CA ILE A 50 -12.65 -11.40 1.67
C ILE A 50 -13.85 -12.26 1.27
N ILE A 51 -13.78 -13.56 1.48
CA ILE A 51 -14.82 -14.52 1.09
C ILE A 51 -15.94 -14.67 2.12
N GLU A 52 -15.82 -14.04 3.28
CA GLU A 52 -16.82 -14.09 4.35
C GLU A 52 -17.66 -12.81 4.43
N VAL A 53 -17.26 -11.75 3.70
CA VAL A 53 -17.97 -10.47 3.74
C VAL A 53 -19.36 -10.60 3.17
N THR A 54 -20.37 -10.17 3.95
CA THR A 54 -21.78 -10.13 3.56
C THR A 54 -22.26 -8.67 3.35
N PRO A 55 -23.42 -8.45 2.69
CA PRO A 55 -24.00 -7.12 2.56
C PRO A 55 -24.18 -6.38 3.89
N GLN A 56 -24.63 -7.08 4.95
CA GLN A 56 -24.85 -6.48 6.27
C GLN A 56 -23.57 -6.08 7.02
N ASP A 57 -22.40 -6.48 6.53
CA ASP A 57 -21.11 -6.06 7.10
C ASP A 57 -20.71 -4.65 6.66
N LEU A 58 -21.31 -4.12 5.60
CA LEU A 58 -21.12 -2.75 5.19
C LEU A 58 -21.97 -1.82 6.04
N VAL A 59 -21.33 -0.88 6.73
CA VAL A 59 -22.00 0.00 7.68
C VAL A 59 -21.56 1.45 7.48
N SER A 60 -22.55 2.36 7.55
CA SER A 60 -22.31 3.79 7.53
C SER A 60 -22.20 4.29 8.98
N GLY A 61 -21.16 5.05 9.26
CA GLY A 61 -20.92 5.63 10.58
C GLY A 61 -20.56 7.12 10.52
N PRO A 62 -20.35 7.76 11.68
CA PRO A 62 -19.99 9.20 11.73
C PRO A 62 -18.66 9.52 11.02
N THR A 63 -17.80 8.51 10.84
CA THR A 63 -16.48 8.64 10.22
C THR A 63 -16.46 8.16 8.77
N GLY A 64 -17.60 7.83 8.19
CA GLY A 64 -17.76 7.33 6.82
C GLY A 64 -18.19 5.87 6.76
N GLU A 65 -17.94 5.26 5.62
CA GLU A 65 -18.29 3.87 5.36
C GLU A 65 -17.21 2.93 5.90
N HIS A 66 -17.63 1.84 6.53
CA HIS A 66 -16.76 0.81 7.13
C HIS A 66 -17.26 -0.58 6.76
N ILE A 67 -16.36 -1.56 6.92
CA ILE A 67 -16.73 -2.97 6.81
C ILE A 67 -16.43 -3.68 8.13
N ARG A 68 -17.39 -4.46 8.62
CA ARG A 68 -17.20 -5.29 9.82
C ARG A 68 -16.42 -6.54 9.45
N VAL A 69 -15.38 -6.78 10.20
CA VAL A 69 -14.61 -8.02 10.14
C VAL A 69 -14.79 -8.72 11.49
N TRP A 70 -15.60 -9.79 11.47
CA TRP A 70 -16.02 -10.49 12.68
C TRP A 70 -14.93 -11.42 13.22
N GLU A 71 -14.95 -11.63 14.51
CA GLU A 71 -14.02 -12.53 15.23
C GLU A 71 -14.04 -13.95 14.67
N SER A 72 -15.20 -14.44 14.25
CA SER A 72 -15.41 -15.82 13.78
C SER A 72 -14.56 -16.19 12.56
N TYR A 73 -14.18 -15.23 11.72
CA TYR A 73 -13.32 -15.47 10.55
C TYR A 73 -12.05 -14.62 10.53
N ALA A 74 -11.91 -13.71 11.49
CA ALA A 74 -10.70 -12.92 11.65
C ALA A 74 -9.58 -13.78 12.25
N LYS A 75 -8.38 -13.66 11.71
CA LYS A 75 -7.20 -14.31 12.33
C LYS A 75 -7.01 -13.75 13.74
N ARG A 76 -6.93 -14.62 14.75
CA ARG A 76 -6.82 -14.30 16.19
C ARG A 76 -8.09 -13.72 16.82
N ASP A 77 -9.26 -14.06 16.30
CA ASP A 77 -10.55 -13.74 16.89
C ASP A 77 -10.70 -12.26 17.28
N LYS A 78 -10.36 -11.33 16.36
CA LYS A 78 -10.38 -9.91 16.64
C LYS A 78 -11.33 -9.17 15.71
N TYR A 79 -12.39 -8.63 16.29
CA TYR A 79 -13.30 -7.71 15.63
C TYR A 79 -12.60 -6.40 15.25
N ARG A 80 -12.92 -5.86 14.04
CA ARG A 80 -12.50 -4.55 13.61
C ARG A 80 -13.39 -3.99 12.50
N GLU A 81 -13.33 -2.68 12.30
CA GLU A 81 -14.08 -1.96 11.28
C GLU A 81 -13.14 -1.07 10.44
N PRO A 82 -12.40 -1.61 9.47
CA PRO A 82 -11.63 -0.78 8.56
C PRO A 82 -12.53 0.08 7.68
N PRO A 83 -12.11 1.33 7.34
CA PRO A 83 -12.84 2.19 6.43
C PRO A 83 -12.80 1.62 5.01
N VAL A 84 -13.88 1.85 4.24
CA VAL A 84 -13.99 1.41 2.85
C VAL A 84 -14.20 2.58 1.89
N PRO A 85 -13.58 2.54 0.70
CA PRO A 85 -13.87 3.49 -0.37
C PRO A 85 -15.31 3.36 -0.88
N LYS A 86 -15.90 4.47 -1.36
CA LYS A 86 -17.24 4.47 -1.97
C LYS A 86 -17.41 3.46 -3.11
N GLU A 87 -16.35 3.22 -3.87
CA GLU A 87 -16.36 2.22 -4.96
C GLU A 87 -16.67 0.82 -4.43
N VAL A 88 -16.10 0.44 -3.28
CA VAL A 88 -16.39 -0.85 -2.62
C VAL A 88 -17.88 -0.94 -2.28
N VAL A 89 -18.42 0.11 -1.65
CA VAL A 89 -19.86 0.16 -1.29
C VAL A 89 -20.73 0.01 -2.51
N THR A 90 -20.48 0.78 -3.59
CA THR A 90 -21.28 0.74 -4.81
C THR A 90 -21.28 -0.63 -5.47
N ILE A 91 -20.12 -1.30 -5.54
CA ILE A 91 -20.05 -2.65 -6.14
C ILE A 91 -20.73 -3.66 -5.23
N ALA A 92 -20.52 -3.58 -3.92
CA ALA A 92 -21.13 -4.49 -2.96
C ALA A 92 -22.66 -4.37 -2.96
N GLU A 93 -23.22 -3.15 -2.95
CA GLU A 93 -24.66 -2.91 -3.08
C GLU A 93 -25.23 -3.48 -4.40
N THR A 94 -24.47 -3.35 -5.50
CA THR A 94 -24.88 -3.90 -6.80
C THR A 94 -24.96 -5.43 -6.76
N LEU A 95 -24.00 -6.09 -6.11
CA LEU A 95 -23.99 -7.56 -5.95
C LEU A 95 -25.06 -8.01 -4.97
N ALA A 96 -25.24 -7.31 -3.86
CA ALA A 96 -26.23 -7.60 -2.83
C ALA A 96 -27.69 -7.55 -3.35
N TYR A 97 -27.96 -6.80 -4.41
CA TYR A 97 -29.33 -6.71 -4.98
C TYR A 97 -29.92 -8.07 -5.40
N GLN A 98 -29.05 -9.06 -5.62
CA GLN A 98 -29.44 -10.41 -6.08
C GLN A 98 -29.18 -11.50 -5.05
N GLN A 99 -28.80 -11.14 -3.83
CA GLN A 99 -28.40 -12.06 -2.75
C GLN A 99 -29.16 -11.76 -1.47
N ASP A 100 -29.21 -12.72 -0.56
CA ASP A 100 -29.70 -12.50 0.80
C ASP A 100 -28.63 -11.75 1.62
N ASP A 101 -29.08 -10.95 2.60
CA ASP A 101 -28.20 -10.06 3.37
C ASP A 101 -27.13 -10.81 4.19
N ASP A 102 -27.32 -12.08 4.49
CA ASP A 102 -26.43 -12.95 5.25
C ASP A 102 -25.58 -13.88 4.37
N GLU A 103 -25.75 -13.83 3.06
CA GLU A 103 -24.90 -14.56 2.11
C GLU A 103 -23.62 -13.78 1.77
N PRO A 104 -22.45 -14.46 1.65
CA PRO A 104 -21.22 -13.81 1.24
C PRO A 104 -21.34 -13.13 -0.12
N LEU A 105 -20.88 -11.87 -0.23
CA LEU A 105 -20.81 -11.13 -1.51
C LEU A 105 -19.99 -11.88 -2.58
N LEU A 106 -19.07 -12.71 -2.16
CA LEU A 106 -18.22 -13.54 -3.00
C LEU A 106 -18.42 -15.01 -2.61
N ASP A 107 -19.39 -15.67 -3.21
CA ASP A 107 -19.62 -17.12 -3.04
C ASP A 107 -18.54 -17.92 -3.79
N VAL A 108 -17.29 -17.82 -3.32
CA VAL A 108 -16.14 -18.51 -3.91
C VAL A 108 -15.14 -18.96 -2.84
N ALA A 109 -14.38 -20.00 -3.14
CA ALA A 109 -13.27 -20.38 -2.28
C ALA A 109 -12.12 -19.35 -2.34
N GLY A 110 -11.37 -19.17 -1.25
CA GLY A 110 -10.20 -18.30 -1.21
C GLY A 110 -9.11 -18.63 -2.26
N SER A 111 -9.01 -19.90 -2.68
CA SER A 111 -8.16 -20.31 -3.80
C SER A 111 -8.60 -19.71 -5.15
N THR A 112 -9.88 -19.39 -5.30
CA THR A 112 -10.39 -18.71 -6.50
C THR A 112 -9.92 -17.24 -6.51
N VAL A 113 -10.00 -16.53 -5.40
CA VAL A 113 -9.45 -15.17 -5.26
C VAL A 113 -7.95 -15.16 -5.59
N TYR A 114 -7.19 -16.13 -5.07
CA TYR A 114 -5.77 -16.28 -5.41
C TYR A 114 -5.56 -16.43 -6.92
N ARG A 115 -6.31 -17.32 -7.59
CA ARG A 115 -6.19 -17.53 -9.04
C ARG A 115 -6.56 -16.27 -9.84
N TRP A 116 -7.52 -15.47 -9.39
CA TRP A 116 -7.88 -14.22 -10.04
C TRP A 116 -6.72 -13.22 -10.00
N VAL A 117 -6.10 -13.04 -8.82
CA VAL A 117 -4.92 -12.16 -8.67
C VAL A 117 -3.77 -12.65 -9.54
N LYS A 118 -3.47 -13.96 -9.52
CA LYS A 118 -2.38 -14.52 -10.35
C LYS A 118 -2.64 -14.36 -11.85
N ARG A 119 -3.89 -14.49 -12.30
CA ARG A 119 -4.24 -14.29 -13.72
C ARG A 119 -4.09 -12.82 -14.12
N ALA A 120 -4.61 -11.90 -13.32
CA ALA A 120 -4.48 -10.47 -13.57
C ALA A 120 -3.00 -10.02 -13.56
N ALA A 121 -2.21 -10.54 -12.64
CA ALA A 121 -0.77 -10.27 -12.60
C ALA A 121 -0.05 -10.82 -13.85
N ALA A 122 -0.38 -12.02 -14.32
CA ALA A 122 0.22 -12.59 -15.54
C ALA A 122 -0.14 -11.76 -16.80
N GLN A 123 -1.35 -11.22 -16.88
CA GLN A 123 -1.75 -10.31 -17.97
C GLN A 123 -0.91 -9.03 -17.94
N LEU A 124 -0.72 -8.43 -16.75
CA LEU A 124 0.10 -7.24 -16.60
C LEU A 124 1.58 -7.50 -16.87
N GLU A 125 2.11 -8.67 -16.53
CA GLU A 125 3.46 -9.07 -16.90
C GLU A 125 3.63 -9.10 -18.42
N GLU A 126 2.66 -9.70 -19.14
CA GLU A 126 2.66 -9.74 -20.60
C GLU A 126 2.53 -8.34 -21.23
N GLU A 127 1.66 -7.50 -20.68
CA GLU A 127 1.40 -6.14 -21.19
C GLU A 127 2.56 -5.17 -20.93
N THR A 128 3.19 -5.25 -19.76
CA THR A 128 4.20 -4.29 -19.32
C THR A 128 5.64 -4.76 -19.49
N GLY A 129 5.85 -6.08 -19.60
CA GLY A 129 7.17 -6.70 -19.58
C GLY A 129 7.87 -6.65 -18.20
N ASP A 130 7.17 -6.28 -17.13
CA ASP A 130 7.72 -6.26 -15.78
C ASP A 130 7.56 -7.64 -15.12
N GLU A 131 8.66 -8.39 -15.03
CA GLU A 131 8.70 -9.72 -14.40
C GLU A 131 8.33 -9.69 -12.90
N GLY A 132 8.28 -8.53 -12.27
CA GLY A 132 7.90 -8.39 -10.87
C GLY A 132 6.48 -8.90 -10.60
N TRP A 133 5.58 -8.82 -11.58
CA TRP A 133 4.20 -9.28 -11.48
C TRP A 133 4.06 -10.77 -11.17
N GLN A 134 4.99 -11.62 -11.63
CA GLN A 134 4.96 -13.06 -11.35
C GLN A 134 4.98 -13.40 -9.85
N TYR A 135 5.59 -12.53 -9.03
CA TYR A 135 5.71 -12.74 -7.59
C TYR A 135 4.49 -12.30 -6.80
N LEU A 136 3.59 -11.50 -7.40
CA LEU A 136 2.44 -10.94 -6.69
C LEU A 136 1.52 -12.02 -6.10
N ASP A 137 1.19 -11.87 -4.81
CA ASP A 137 0.22 -12.68 -4.07
C ASP A 137 -0.90 -11.79 -3.49
N VAL A 138 -2.04 -12.38 -3.14
CA VAL A 138 -3.15 -11.68 -2.46
C VAL A 138 -2.69 -10.99 -1.19
N HIS A 139 -1.76 -11.60 -0.44
CA HIS A 139 -1.24 -11.01 0.79
C HIS A 139 -0.40 -9.75 0.55
N ASP A 140 0.22 -9.64 -0.63
CA ASP A 140 0.98 -8.46 -1.02
C ASP A 140 0.07 -7.24 -1.26
N LEU A 141 -1.18 -7.45 -1.69
CA LEU A 141 -2.16 -6.37 -1.81
C LEU A 141 -2.46 -5.74 -0.45
N ARG A 142 -2.66 -6.57 0.57
CA ARG A 142 -2.83 -6.10 1.94
C ARG A 142 -1.54 -5.43 2.47
N ARG A 143 -0.37 -5.94 2.11
CA ARG A 143 0.93 -5.32 2.44
C ARG A 143 1.04 -3.95 1.78
N THR A 144 0.70 -3.86 0.51
CA THR A 144 0.62 -2.60 -0.25
C THR A 144 -0.30 -1.59 0.44
N TRP A 145 -1.52 -1.99 0.81
CA TRP A 145 -2.48 -1.14 1.52
C TRP A 145 -1.91 -0.58 2.84
N GLY A 146 -1.36 -1.43 3.69
CA GLY A 146 -0.82 -1.01 4.99
C GLY A 146 0.36 -0.04 4.83
N THR A 147 1.26 -0.32 3.89
CA THR A 147 2.40 0.55 3.59
C THR A 147 1.94 1.88 2.98
N TYR A 148 0.98 1.84 2.05
CA TYR A 148 0.42 3.05 1.44
C TYR A 148 -0.21 3.99 2.49
N LEU A 149 -0.99 3.48 3.43
CA LEU A 149 -1.56 4.29 4.51
C LEU A 149 -0.46 4.98 5.35
N LEU A 150 0.60 4.26 5.69
CA LEU A 150 1.74 4.83 6.42
C LEU A 150 2.45 5.90 5.60
N GLU A 151 2.66 5.66 4.31
CA GLU A 151 3.26 6.62 3.39
C GLU A 151 2.41 7.88 3.20
N GLN A 152 1.08 7.77 3.33
CA GLN A 152 0.16 8.93 3.37
C GLN A 152 0.12 9.64 4.74
N GLY A 153 0.86 9.15 5.72
CA GLY A 153 0.97 9.77 7.05
C GLY A 153 -0.11 9.35 8.04
N VAL A 154 -0.86 8.28 7.75
CA VAL A 154 -1.78 7.70 8.74
C VAL A 154 -0.98 7.17 9.92
N ILE A 155 -1.43 7.49 11.12
CA ILE A 155 -0.76 7.09 12.37
C ILE A 155 -0.63 5.55 12.42
N PRO A 156 0.57 5.00 12.67
CA PRO A 156 0.78 3.55 12.65
C PRO A 156 -0.16 2.75 13.54
N SER A 157 -0.52 3.25 14.72
CA SER A 157 -1.49 2.59 15.61
C SER A 157 -2.90 2.50 15.01
N VAL A 158 -3.30 3.49 14.19
CA VAL A 158 -4.57 3.48 13.46
C VAL A 158 -4.53 2.44 12.33
N VAL A 159 -3.42 2.39 11.57
CA VAL A 159 -3.23 1.36 10.53
C VAL A 159 -3.27 -0.04 11.15
N MET A 160 -2.61 -0.22 12.31
CA MET A 160 -2.64 -1.48 13.05
C MET A 160 -4.07 -1.86 13.47
N ALA A 161 -4.83 -0.90 14.00
CA ALA A 161 -6.22 -1.13 14.41
C ALA A 161 -7.09 -1.55 13.21
N PHE A 162 -7.02 -0.84 12.09
CA PHE A 162 -7.76 -1.17 10.87
C PHE A 162 -7.38 -2.54 10.29
N GLY A 163 -6.10 -2.87 10.33
CA GLY A 163 -5.62 -4.15 9.84
C GLY A 163 -5.73 -5.31 10.84
N GLY A 164 -5.99 -5.04 12.12
CA GLY A 164 -6.00 -6.06 13.17
C GLY A 164 -4.61 -6.65 13.42
N TRP A 165 -3.58 -5.82 13.48
CA TRP A 165 -2.25 -6.17 13.97
C TRP A 165 -2.11 -5.79 15.44
N GLU A 166 -1.64 -6.72 16.24
CA GLU A 166 -1.43 -6.53 17.69
C GLU A 166 0.03 -6.31 18.04
N ASP A 167 0.89 -7.04 17.36
CA ASP A 167 2.32 -7.01 17.64
C ASP A 167 3.01 -5.94 16.77
N TRP A 168 3.57 -4.94 17.47
CA TRP A 168 4.31 -3.84 16.86
C TRP A 168 5.56 -4.32 16.12
N GLU A 169 6.30 -5.28 16.66
CA GLU A 169 7.53 -5.77 16.03
C GLU A 169 7.22 -6.49 14.71
N THR A 170 6.18 -7.33 14.69
CA THR A 170 5.70 -7.97 13.47
C THR A 170 5.22 -6.92 12.46
N PHE A 171 4.45 -5.92 12.91
CA PHE A 171 3.97 -4.85 12.04
C PHE A 171 5.14 -4.05 11.47
N ARG A 172 6.07 -3.62 12.32
CA ARG A 172 7.26 -2.87 11.92
C ARG A 172 8.10 -3.64 10.88
N LYS A 173 8.35 -4.91 11.12
CA LYS A 173 9.14 -5.77 10.21
C LYS A 173 8.53 -5.87 8.81
N HIS A 174 7.20 -5.90 8.72
CA HIS A 174 6.50 -6.15 7.46
C HIS A 174 6.01 -4.89 6.73
N TYR A 175 5.82 -3.78 7.43
CA TYR A 175 5.16 -2.60 6.89
C TYR A 175 5.95 -1.29 7.02
N LEU A 176 6.90 -1.18 7.97
CA LEU A 176 7.72 0.01 8.19
C LEU A 176 9.15 -0.12 7.60
N GLY A 177 9.44 -1.21 6.90
CA GLY A 177 10.82 -1.51 6.51
C GLY A 177 11.37 -0.69 5.34
N GLU A 178 10.51 -0.20 4.44
CA GLU A 178 10.95 0.48 3.22
C GLU A 178 9.93 1.52 2.76
N PHE A 179 10.25 2.79 2.98
CA PHE A 179 9.45 3.90 2.50
C PHE A 179 9.76 4.22 1.04
N SER A 180 8.74 4.69 0.31
CA SER A 180 8.94 5.19 -1.05
C SER A 180 9.81 6.46 -1.05
N PRO A 181 10.50 6.76 -2.15
CA PRO A 181 11.23 8.03 -2.31
C PRO A 181 10.33 9.25 -2.09
N GLU A 182 9.05 9.17 -2.47
CA GLU A 182 8.05 10.21 -2.28
C GLU A 182 7.75 10.44 -0.79
N ALA A 183 7.55 9.37 -0.02
CA ALA A 183 7.35 9.45 1.42
C ALA A 183 8.58 10.06 2.11
N ILE A 184 9.78 9.65 1.72
CA ILE A 184 11.02 10.21 2.26
C ILE A 184 11.16 11.71 1.93
N ARG A 185 10.86 12.12 0.68
CA ARG A 185 10.87 13.53 0.29
C ARG A 185 9.88 14.35 1.10
N ARG A 186 8.65 13.86 1.27
CA ARG A 186 7.63 14.53 2.08
C ARG A 186 8.08 14.69 3.54
N GLU A 187 8.66 13.68 4.16
CA GLU A 187 9.12 13.76 5.54
C GLU A 187 10.33 14.71 5.68
N ARG A 188 11.22 14.76 4.69
CA ARG A 188 12.31 15.73 4.64
C ARG A 188 11.81 17.16 4.55
N GLY A 189 10.76 17.41 3.74
CA GLY A 189 10.16 18.73 3.59
C GLY A 189 9.45 19.28 4.83
N LYS A 190 9.32 18.49 5.89
CA LYS A 190 8.84 18.97 7.19
C LYS A 190 9.94 19.61 8.06
N VAL A 191 11.18 19.58 7.59
CA VAL A 191 12.37 19.99 8.35
C VAL A 191 13.16 20.98 7.53
N ASP A 192 13.05 22.26 7.87
CA ASP A 192 13.61 23.39 7.09
C ASP A 192 15.08 23.20 6.69
N PHE A 193 15.94 22.74 7.58
CA PHE A 193 17.36 22.54 7.28
C PHE A 193 17.64 21.32 6.37
N LEU A 194 16.66 20.48 6.06
CA LEU A 194 16.77 19.37 5.10
C LEU A 194 16.28 19.77 3.71
N GLU A 195 15.58 20.88 3.55
CA GLU A 195 15.11 21.40 2.26
C GLU A 195 16.19 22.22 1.51
N GLY A 196 17.22 22.71 2.20
CA GLY A 196 18.29 23.54 1.65
C GLY A 196 19.29 22.75 0.82
N GLY A 197 18.99 22.50 -0.48
CA GLY A 197 19.91 21.80 -1.38
C GLY A 197 19.77 22.16 -2.84
N ASP A 198 19.05 23.25 -3.21
CA ASP A 198 18.95 23.70 -4.60
C ASP A 198 18.95 25.23 -4.77
N GLU A 199 19.72 25.92 -3.93
CA GLU A 199 20.20 27.24 -4.30
C GLU A 199 21.64 27.08 -4.78
N SER A 200 21.85 27.41 -6.05
CA SER A 200 23.13 27.57 -6.75
C SER A 200 24.26 27.86 -5.78
N ALA A 201 25.13 26.87 -5.58
CA ALA A 201 26.44 27.12 -5.01
C ALA A 201 27.18 28.04 -5.99
N ASP A 202 27.05 29.33 -5.80
CA ASP A 202 28.09 30.28 -6.20
C ASP A 202 29.36 29.84 -5.49
N VAL A 203 30.19 29.11 -6.21
CA VAL A 203 31.53 28.75 -5.81
C VAL A 203 32.31 30.05 -5.71
N VAL A 204 32.33 30.62 -4.51
CA VAL A 204 33.28 31.67 -4.17
C VAL A 204 34.65 31.00 -4.20
N HIS A 205 35.35 31.13 -5.32
CA HIS A 205 36.74 30.82 -5.39
C HIS A 205 37.48 31.72 -4.39
N PRO A 206 38.23 31.18 -3.45
CA PRO A 206 39.12 31.97 -2.57
C PRO A 206 40.14 32.64 -3.49
N GLY A 207 40.03 33.94 -3.58
CA GLY A 207 40.94 34.80 -4.41
C GLY A 207 42.41 34.49 -4.13
N THR A 208 43.13 34.33 -5.21
CA THR A 208 44.55 34.28 -5.29
C THR A 208 45.14 35.52 -4.56
N MET A 209 45.83 35.33 -3.45
CA MET A 209 46.65 36.35 -2.84
C MET A 209 47.80 36.63 -3.79
N GLU A 210 47.76 37.72 -4.53
CA GLU A 210 48.91 38.28 -5.19
C GLU A 210 49.89 38.81 -4.16
N GLN A 211 51.04 38.17 -4.11
CA GLN A 211 52.22 38.66 -3.40
C GLN A 211 52.80 39.87 -4.16
N SER A 212 52.52 41.04 -3.68
CA SER A 212 53.27 42.22 -4.12
C SER A 212 54.61 42.25 -3.34
N THR A 213 55.66 41.81 -3.96
CA THR A 213 57.04 42.04 -3.52
C THR A 213 57.37 43.52 -3.76
N SER A 214 57.48 44.28 -2.64
CA SER A 214 58.13 45.57 -2.65
C SER A 214 59.63 45.34 -2.73
N ARG A 215 60.21 45.80 -3.82
CA ARG A 215 61.60 46.18 -3.91
C ARG A 215 61.61 47.62 -4.43
N ASP A 216 62.06 48.53 -3.60
CA ASP A 216 63.19 49.38 -3.90
C ASP A 216 63.53 50.27 -2.70
N LEU A 217 64.69 50.01 -2.17
CA LEU A 217 65.49 50.88 -1.35
C LEU A 217 66.39 51.66 -2.30
N ALA A 218 66.53 52.92 -2.11
CA ALA A 218 67.76 53.67 -2.18
C ALA A 218 67.51 55.16 -2.56
N ASN A 219 67.66 56.01 -1.72
CA ASN A 219 68.63 57.11 -1.45
C ASN A 219 68.02 58.09 -0.48
#